data_89e479c502ce68775a2ba9905c4f93c0
#
_entry.id   89e479c502ce68775a2ba9905c4f93c0
#
_cell.length_a   1.000
_cell.length_b   1.000
_cell.length_c   1.000
_cell.angle_alpha   90.00
_cell.angle_beta   90.00
_cell.angle_gamma   90.00
#
_symmetry.space_group_name_H-M   'P 1'
#
loop_
_entity.id
_entity.type
_entity.pdbx_description
1 polymer ?
#
loop_
_entity_poly.entity_id
_entity_poly.type
_entity_poly.pdbx_seq_one_letter_code
_entity_poly.pdbx_strand_id
1 'polypeptide(L)'
;MKKIHSFALAAALALGFTAAQAQDGNSIVKVGVTEYTTHSQTNGISGVGVPPGADAETGNATTVIFVYERLFTPNIGLEFVLGIPPTIKAKATGSVAFLGDDVLSAKNLAPTVLLNYHFGAPGDTWRPYLGAGMNYTRFISIKSKLASDVKMGDSYGYAVQAGINYALTKDVALFASIAKLDVKSKLVAAGATVLTTKIDFRPIVYSAGVAYQF
;
A
#
# COMPACT_ATOMS: atom_id res chain seq x y z
N MET A 1 13.75 -19.08 12.14
CA MET A 1 14.66 -17.93 12.20
C MET A 1 15.49 -17.66 10.93
N LYS A 2 15.31 -18.37 9.79
CA LYS A 2 16.15 -18.20 8.56
C LYS A 2 15.59 -17.28 7.46
N LYS A 3 14.40 -16.66 7.65
CA LYS A 3 13.75 -15.86 6.60
C LYS A 3 13.92 -14.34 6.74
N ILE A 4 14.47 -13.83 7.84
CA ILE A 4 14.65 -12.39 8.07
C ILE A 4 15.89 -11.85 7.33
N HIS A 5 16.90 -12.70 7.11
CA HIS A 5 18.15 -12.30 6.45
C HIS A 5 18.01 -12.02 4.94
N SER A 6 16.99 -12.61 4.29
CA SER A 6 16.78 -12.42 2.85
C SER A 6 16.20 -11.05 2.50
N PHE A 7 15.43 -10.44 3.42
CA PHE A 7 14.84 -9.10 3.22
C PHE A 7 15.85 -7.97 3.43
N ALA A 8 16.77 -8.14 4.39
CA ALA A 8 17.85 -7.18 4.62
C ALA A 8 18.84 -7.16 3.45
N LEU A 9 19.06 -8.31 2.79
CA LEU A 9 19.94 -8.40 1.63
C LEU A 9 19.34 -7.74 0.38
N ALA A 10 18.00 -7.84 0.18
CA ALA A 10 17.33 -7.19 -0.94
C ALA A 10 17.31 -5.65 -0.78
N ALA A 11 17.13 -5.14 0.44
CA ALA A 11 17.21 -3.72 0.74
C ALA A 11 18.66 -3.18 0.60
N ALA A 12 19.66 -3.97 0.98
CA ALA A 12 21.07 -3.61 0.83
C ALA A 12 21.53 -3.64 -0.65
N LEU A 13 20.98 -4.55 -1.45
CA LEU A 13 21.24 -4.59 -2.90
C LEU A 13 20.59 -3.38 -3.61
N ALA A 14 19.40 -2.97 -3.21
CA ALA A 14 18.76 -1.76 -3.75
C ALA A 14 19.56 -0.48 -3.43
N LEU A 15 20.15 -0.39 -2.23
CA LEU A 15 21.03 0.71 -1.82
C LEU A 15 22.40 0.66 -2.51
N GLY A 16 22.93 -0.53 -2.82
CA GLY A 16 24.22 -0.71 -3.49
C GLY A 16 24.18 -0.33 -4.99
N PHE A 17 23.05 -0.48 -5.67
CA PHE A 17 22.90 -0.05 -7.07
C PHE A 17 22.83 1.48 -7.23
N THR A 18 22.47 2.23 -6.18
CA THR A 18 22.32 3.68 -6.25
C THR A 18 23.64 4.44 -6.17
N ALA A 19 24.68 3.86 -5.52
CA ALA A 19 25.96 4.56 -5.33
C ALA A 19 26.76 4.75 -6.64
N ALA A 20 26.54 3.91 -7.65
CA ALA A 20 27.27 3.98 -8.92
C ALA A 20 26.59 4.88 -9.98
N GLN A 21 25.34 5.28 -9.76
CA GLN A 21 24.54 6.09 -10.70
C GLN A 21 24.13 7.45 -10.10
N ALA A 22 24.72 7.82 -8.96
CA ALA A 22 24.32 8.98 -8.16
C ALA A 22 24.71 10.36 -8.74
N GLN A 23 25.28 10.42 -9.95
CA GLN A 23 25.78 11.66 -10.52
C GLN A 23 24.90 12.29 -11.61
N ASP A 24 23.80 11.63 -12.01
CA ASP A 24 23.05 12.10 -13.19
C ASP A 24 21.84 12.99 -12.87
N GLY A 25 21.50 13.24 -11.60
CA GLY A 25 20.29 13.99 -11.21
C GLY A 25 18.97 13.33 -11.62
N ASN A 26 19.00 12.05 -12.02
CA ASN A 26 17.85 11.33 -12.57
C ASN A 26 17.23 10.35 -11.58
N SER A 27 17.71 10.30 -10.35
CA SER A 27 17.21 9.41 -9.29
C SER A 27 16.59 10.23 -8.16
N ILE A 28 15.41 9.82 -7.70
CA ILE A 28 14.69 10.47 -6.61
C ILE A 28 14.39 9.43 -5.55
N VAL A 29 14.75 9.70 -4.31
CA VAL A 29 14.34 8.92 -3.14
C VAL A 29 13.38 9.76 -2.33
N LYS A 30 12.23 9.17 -1.92
CA LYS A 30 11.24 9.84 -1.09
C LYS A 30 11.04 9.04 0.19
N VAL A 31 10.91 9.73 1.32
CA VAL A 31 10.53 9.14 2.61
C VAL A 31 9.37 9.95 3.15
N GLY A 32 8.33 9.27 3.58
CA GLY A 32 7.13 9.97 4.04
C GLY A 32 6.21 9.11 4.90
N VAL A 33 5.17 9.76 5.36
CA VAL A 33 4.05 9.13 6.04
C VAL A 33 2.92 8.93 5.05
N THR A 34 2.23 7.82 5.15
CA THR A 34 1.09 7.49 4.32
C THR A 34 -0.08 7.01 5.16
N GLU A 35 -1.27 7.43 4.79
CA GLU A 35 -2.53 6.97 5.35
C GLU A 35 -3.32 6.19 4.28
N TYR A 36 -3.68 4.97 4.61
CA TYR A 36 -4.59 4.13 3.85
C TYR A 36 -6.01 4.34 4.38
N THR A 37 -6.86 4.97 3.59
CA THR A 37 -8.29 5.11 3.87
C THR A 37 -9.02 4.02 3.09
N THR A 38 -9.52 3.01 3.79
CA THR A 38 -10.23 1.90 3.15
C THR A 38 -11.70 2.24 2.97
N HIS A 39 -12.23 1.98 1.78
CA HIS A 39 -13.66 2.04 1.45
C HIS A 39 -14.14 0.64 1.11
N SER A 40 -13.87 -0.29 2.05
CA SER A 40 -14.11 -1.71 1.82
C SER A 40 -15.60 -2.00 1.59
N GLN A 41 -15.84 -2.84 0.60
CA GLN A 41 -17.14 -3.46 0.37
C GLN A 41 -16.95 -4.98 0.42
N THR A 42 -17.81 -5.64 1.16
CA THR A 42 -17.86 -7.11 1.13
C THR A 42 -19.16 -7.56 0.44
N ASN A 43 -19.16 -8.79 -0.04
CA ASN A 43 -20.38 -9.42 -0.56
C ASN A 43 -21.17 -10.14 0.56
N GLY A 44 -20.98 -9.71 1.82
CA GLY A 44 -21.45 -10.39 3.00
C GLY A 44 -20.57 -11.57 3.39
N ILE A 45 -20.72 -12.04 4.61
CA ILE A 45 -20.04 -13.23 5.14
C ILE A 45 -21.00 -14.42 5.00
N SER A 46 -20.54 -15.48 4.36
CA SER A 46 -21.31 -16.71 4.19
C SER A 46 -20.63 -17.88 4.86
N GLY A 47 -21.44 -18.80 5.40
CA GLY A 47 -20.99 -20.03 6.07
C GLY A 47 -22.11 -20.69 6.86
N VAL A 48 -21.90 -21.90 7.32
CA VAL A 48 -22.88 -22.61 8.15
C VAL A 48 -22.99 -21.91 9.51
N GLY A 49 -24.23 -21.55 9.92
CA GLY A 49 -24.49 -20.85 11.19
C GLY A 49 -24.24 -19.34 11.15
N VAL A 50 -23.93 -18.76 10.00
CA VAL A 50 -23.80 -17.29 9.82
C VAL A 50 -25.20 -16.71 9.61
N PRO A 51 -25.63 -15.73 10.42
CA PRO A 51 -26.92 -15.09 10.24
C PRO A 51 -26.93 -14.24 8.95
N PRO A 52 -28.09 -14.11 8.26
CA PRO A 52 -28.21 -13.22 7.12
C PRO A 52 -27.85 -11.78 7.47
N GLY A 53 -27.16 -11.07 6.57
CA GLY A 53 -26.72 -9.69 6.78
C GLY A 53 -25.48 -9.55 7.64
N ALA A 54 -24.74 -10.64 7.91
CA ALA A 54 -23.41 -10.57 8.53
C ALA A 54 -22.43 -9.91 7.58
N ASP A 55 -21.66 -8.94 8.08
CA ASP A 55 -20.68 -8.18 7.30
C ASP A 55 -19.49 -7.76 8.15
N ALA A 56 -18.46 -7.19 7.51
CA ALA A 56 -17.28 -6.63 8.18
C ALA A 56 -16.77 -5.40 7.43
N GLU A 57 -16.28 -4.43 8.17
CA GLU A 57 -15.69 -3.21 7.66
C GLU A 57 -14.23 -3.08 8.10
N THR A 58 -13.35 -2.65 7.20
CA THR A 58 -11.93 -2.45 7.51
C THR A 58 -11.65 -0.99 7.90
N GLY A 59 -10.79 -0.80 8.89
CA GLY A 59 -10.37 0.52 9.35
C GLY A 59 -9.20 1.08 8.54
N ASN A 60 -8.92 2.37 8.78
CA ASN A 60 -7.77 3.08 8.22
C ASN A 60 -6.46 2.63 8.89
N ALA A 61 -5.35 2.88 8.20
CA ALA A 61 -4.04 2.56 8.75
C ALA A 61 -2.98 3.57 8.26
N THR A 62 -2.15 4.03 9.19
CA THR A 62 -1.04 4.94 8.91
C THR A 62 0.28 4.20 8.99
N THR A 63 1.21 4.51 8.09
CA THR A 63 2.55 3.91 8.08
C THR A 63 3.59 4.82 7.42
N VAL A 64 4.85 4.37 7.41
CA VAL A 64 5.96 5.03 6.71
C VAL A 64 6.17 4.37 5.36
N ILE A 65 6.43 5.20 4.35
CA ILE A 65 6.77 4.74 2.99
C ILE A 65 8.17 5.17 2.61
N PHE A 66 8.76 4.35 1.75
CA PHE A 66 10.00 4.58 1.03
C PHE A 66 9.69 4.46 -0.46
N VAL A 67 10.13 5.45 -1.21
CA VAL A 67 9.89 5.52 -2.65
C VAL A 67 11.23 5.73 -3.34
N TYR A 68 11.46 4.98 -4.41
CA TYR A 68 12.54 5.22 -5.35
C TYR A 68 11.95 5.46 -6.73
N GLU A 69 12.35 6.54 -7.37
CA GLU A 69 11.94 6.88 -8.72
C GLU A 69 13.18 7.11 -9.60
N ARG A 70 13.21 6.46 -10.75
CA ARG A 70 14.23 6.70 -11.78
C ARG A 70 13.60 7.43 -12.95
N LEU A 71 14.11 8.63 -13.22
CA LEU A 71 13.72 9.41 -14.40
C LEU A 71 14.47 8.89 -15.63
N PHE A 72 13.75 8.54 -16.67
CA PHE A 72 14.29 8.18 -17.98
C PHE A 72 14.40 9.38 -18.91
N THR A 73 13.52 10.34 -18.71
CA THR A 73 13.52 11.66 -19.35
C THR A 73 13.28 12.71 -18.28
N PRO A 74 13.45 14.00 -18.56
CA PRO A 74 13.12 15.06 -17.60
C PRO A 74 11.69 14.97 -17.04
N ASN A 75 10.77 14.32 -17.76
CA ASN A 75 9.35 14.29 -17.41
C ASN A 75 8.80 12.88 -17.15
N ILE A 76 9.52 11.80 -17.48
CA ILE A 76 9.02 10.42 -17.34
C ILE A 76 9.91 9.64 -16.38
N GLY A 77 9.31 9.08 -15.33
CA GLY A 77 9.98 8.28 -14.32
C GLY A 77 9.26 6.98 -14.01
N LEU A 78 10.02 5.97 -13.60
CA LEU A 78 9.51 4.73 -13.03
C LEU A 78 9.70 4.78 -11.51
N GLU A 79 8.59 4.70 -10.81
CA GLU A 79 8.52 4.80 -9.35
C GLU A 79 8.23 3.44 -8.73
N PHE A 80 8.98 3.11 -7.68
CA PHE A 80 8.79 1.93 -6.83
C PHE A 80 8.42 2.40 -5.44
N VAL A 81 7.25 1.99 -4.96
CA VAL A 81 6.75 2.34 -3.62
C VAL A 81 6.78 1.11 -2.74
N LEU A 82 7.42 1.23 -1.58
CA LEU A 82 7.45 0.25 -0.51
C LEU A 82 7.10 0.93 0.81
N GLY A 83 6.36 0.23 1.67
CA GLY A 83 6.00 0.72 2.99
C GLY A 83 6.31 -0.30 4.08
N ILE A 84 6.43 0.17 5.31
CA ILE A 84 6.36 -0.71 6.48
C ILE A 84 4.95 -1.29 6.50
N PRO A 85 4.76 -2.64 6.50
CA PRO A 85 3.42 -3.23 6.43
C PRO A 85 2.52 -2.76 7.57
N PRO A 86 1.50 -1.91 7.30
CA PRO A 86 0.57 -1.47 8.34
C PRO A 86 -0.31 -2.61 8.79
N THR A 87 -0.83 -2.53 10.00
CA THR A 87 -1.84 -3.44 10.52
C THR A 87 -3.22 -2.88 10.21
N ILE A 88 -3.96 -3.56 9.35
CA ILE A 88 -5.36 -3.26 9.06
C ILE A 88 -6.22 -4.13 9.98
N LYS A 89 -7.20 -3.53 10.62
CA LYS A 89 -8.15 -4.18 11.52
C LYS A 89 -9.54 -4.14 10.89
N ALA A 90 -10.31 -5.20 11.13
CA ALA A 90 -11.70 -5.26 10.72
C ALA A 90 -12.62 -5.39 11.93
N LYS A 91 -13.74 -4.68 11.89
CA LYS A 91 -14.84 -4.78 12.85
C LYS A 91 -16.01 -5.54 12.22
N ALA A 92 -16.73 -6.27 13.04
CA ALA A 92 -17.96 -6.91 12.64
C ALA A 92 -19.07 -5.87 12.48
N THR A 93 -19.88 -6.01 11.43
CA THR A 93 -21.01 -5.13 11.13
C THR A 93 -22.26 -5.93 10.75
N GLY A 94 -23.38 -5.25 10.48
CA GLY A 94 -24.63 -5.91 10.16
C GLY A 94 -25.18 -6.75 11.33
N SER A 95 -25.71 -7.93 11.04
CA SER A 95 -26.31 -8.83 12.02
C SER A 95 -25.31 -9.39 13.06
N VAL A 96 -24.00 -9.24 12.83
CA VAL A 96 -22.92 -9.70 13.71
C VAL A 96 -22.17 -8.56 14.41
N ALA A 97 -22.68 -7.34 14.36
CA ALA A 97 -22.06 -6.16 14.98
C ALA A 97 -21.79 -6.32 16.49
N PHE A 98 -22.52 -7.18 17.18
CA PHE A 98 -22.33 -7.50 18.59
C PHE A 98 -20.97 -8.19 18.91
N LEU A 99 -20.29 -8.74 17.87
CA LEU A 99 -18.95 -9.31 18.01
C LEU A 99 -17.86 -8.23 18.21
N GLY A 100 -18.21 -6.96 17.92
CA GLY A 100 -17.41 -5.78 18.23
C GLY A 100 -16.26 -5.56 17.27
N ASP A 101 -15.25 -4.84 17.78
CA ASP A 101 -14.08 -4.41 17.04
C ASP A 101 -12.96 -5.46 17.04
N ASP A 102 -12.05 -5.31 16.06
CA ASP A 102 -10.85 -6.14 15.94
C ASP A 102 -11.13 -7.66 15.83
N VAL A 103 -12.21 -8.03 15.13
CA VAL A 103 -12.52 -9.45 14.87
C VAL A 103 -11.49 -10.11 13.95
N LEU A 104 -10.81 -9.31 13.13
CA LEU A 104 -9.73 -9.72 12.25
C LEU A 104 -8.68 -8.62 12.19
N SER A 105 -7.41 -8.99 12.16
CA SER A 105 -6.30 -8.09 11.85
C SER A 105 -5.31 -8.77 10.92
N ALA A 106 -4.75 -8.00 9.99
CA ALA A 106 -3.74 -8.46 9.05
C ALA A 106 -2.74 -7.34 8.76
N LYS A 107 -1.47 -7.71 8.53
CA LYS A 107 -0.49 -6.78 7.99
C LYS A 107 -0.54 -6.81 6.47
N ASN A 108 -0.52 -5.62 5.87
CA ASN A 108 -0.62 -5.42 4.43
C ASN A 108 0.76 -5.06 3.85
N LEU A 109 1.36 -5.95 3.07
CA LEU A 109 2.55 -5.69 2.25
C LEU A 109 2.09 -5.39 0.83
N ALA A 110 2.29 -4.15 0.35
CA ALA A 110 1.70 -3.66 -0.89
C ALA A 110 2.73 -2.93 -1.79
N PRO A 111 3.79 -3.62 -2.29
CA PRO A 111 4.67 -3.01 -3.27
C PRO A 111 3.88 -2.53 -4.50
N THR A 112 4.21 -1.33 -4.95
CA THR A 112 3.56 -0.69 -6.10
C THR A 112 4.62 -0.16 -7.05
N VAL A 113 4.39 -0.32 -8.35
CA VAL A 113 5.23 0.20 -9.43
C VAL A 113 4.38 1.11 -10.29
N LEU A 114 4.86 2.33 -10.54
CA LEU A 114 4.13 3.36 -11.27
C LEU A 114 5.04 3.99 -12.32
N LEU A 115 4.49 4.25 -13.48
CA LEU A 115 5.08 5.14 -14.47
C LEU A 115 4.47 6.52 -14.26
N ASN A 116 5.33 7.50 -13.94
CA ASN A 116 4.94 8.88 -13.67
C ASN A 116 5.28 9.78 -14.84
N TYR A 117 4.40 10.74 -15.10
CA TYR A 117 4.66 11.89 -15.93
C TYR A 117 4.68 13.16 -15.08
N HIS A 118 5.82 13.81 -15.00
CA HIS A 118 6.03 15.08 -14.32
C HIS A 118 5.77 16.24 -15.26
N PHE A 119 4.89 17.14 -14.88
CA PHE A 119 4.60 18.36 -15.64
C PHE A 119 5.65 19.44 -15.32
N GLY A 120 5.81 20.38 -16.25
CA GLY A 120 6.77 21.47 -16.10
C GLY A 120 8.21 21.09 -16.43
N ALA A 121 9.12 22.02 -16.23
CA ALA A 121 10.55 21.84 -16.46
C ALA A 121 11.28 21.32 -15.21
N PRO A 122 12.42 20.62 -15.37
CA PRO A 122 13.32 20.36 -14.26
C PRO A 122 13.74 21.69 -13.59
N GLY A 123 13.62 21.74 -12.26
CA GLY A 123 13.94 22.96 -11.49
C GLY A 123 12.76 23.88 -11.21
N ASP A 124 11.59 23.63 -11.78
CA ASP A 124 10.39 24.35 -11.39
C ASP A 124 10.10 24.16 -9.89
N THR A 125 9.70 25.22 -9.20
CA THR A 125 9.38 25.16 -7.76
C THR A 125 8.21 24.24 -7.48
N TRP A 126 7.19 24.23 -8.34
CA TRP A 126 6.01 23.37 -8.26
C TRP A 126 6.02 22.40 -9.43
N ARG A 127 6.07 21.13 -9.13
CA ARG A 127 6.16 20.10 -10.14
C ARG A 127 5.11 19.01 -9.90
N PRO A 128 3.89 19.20 -10.41
CA PRO A 128 2.83 18.19 -10.32
C PRO A 128 3.17 16.98 -11.19
N TYR A 129 2.62 15.81 -10.84
CA TYR A 129 2.77 14.59 -11.60
C TYR A 129 1.53 13.72 -11.55
N LEU A 130 1.36 12.90 -12.57
CA LEU A 130 0.36 11.85 -12.66
C LEU A 130 1.07 10.53 -12.92
N GLY A 131 0.57 9.46 -12.30
CA GLY A 131 1.15 8.14 -12.47
C GLY A 131 0.09 7.05 -12.60
N ALA A 132 0.47 6.00 -13.33
CA ALA A 132 -0.33 4.78 -13.44
C ALA A 132 0.58 3.56 -13.40
N GLY A 133 0.09 2.46 -12.87
CA GLY A 133 0.89 1.27 -12.74
C GLY A 133 0.18 0.10 -12.09
N MET A 134 0.95 -0.77 -11.45
CA MET A 134 0.48 -2.01 -10.85
C MET A 134 0.83 -2.09 -9.37
N ASN A 135 -0.09 -2.67 -8.61
CA ASN A 135 0.06 -2.97 -7.20
C ASN A 135 -0.03 -4.49 -6.99
N TYR A 136 0.87 -5.01 -6.16
CA TYR A 136 0.76 -6.35 -5.60
C TYR A 136 0.53 -6.23 -4.10
N THR A 137 -0.54 -6.83 -3.60
CA THR A 137 -0.85 -6.83 -2.17
C THR A 137 -0.84 -8.24 -1.61
N ARG A 138 -0.08 -8.45 -0.55
CA ARG A 138 -0.04 -9.68 0.23
C ARG A 138 -0.38 -9.42 1.68
N PHE A 139 -1.30 -10.21 2.21
CA PHE A 139 -1.68 -10.16 3.62
C PHE A 139 -0.84 -11.15 4.42
N ILE A 140 -0.18 -10.63 5.46
CA ILE A 140 0.70 -11.41 6.34
C ILE A 140 0.29 -11.20 7.80
N SER A 141 0.72 -12.11 8.69
CA SER A 141 0.43 -12.02 10.13
C SER A 141 -1.08 -11.87 10.42
N ILE A 142 -1.90 -12.67 9.73
CA ILE A 142 -3.35 -12.63 9.88
C ILE A 142 -3.71 -13.23 11.24
N LYS A 143 -4.54 -12.52 12.02
CA LYS A 143 -5.06 -12.95 13.32
C LYS A 143 -6.56 -12.73 13.37
N SER A 144 -7.30 -13.69 13.90
CA SER A 144 -8.75 -13.57 14.10
C SER A 144 -9.12 -13.99 15.52
N LYS A 145 -10.15 -13.37 16.08
CA LYS A 145 -10.78 -13.78 17.35
C LYS A 145 -11.81 -14.91 17.15
N LEU A 146 -12.28 -15.08 15.90
CA LEU A 146 -13.43 -15.95 15.58
C LEU A 146 -13.01 -17.27 14.94
N ALA A 147 -11.79 -17.36 14.40
CA ALA A 147 -11.31 -18.56 13.70
C ALA A 147 -9.82 -18.77 13.97
N SER A 148 -9.43 -20.03 14.09
CA SER A 148 -8.04 -20.42 14.36
C SER A 148 -7.17 -20.45 13.11
N ASP A 149 -7.74 -20.70 11.94
CA ASP A 149 -7.03 -20.68 10.65
C ASP A 149 -7.74 -19.72 9.68
N VAL A 150 -7.08 -18.62 9.36
CA VAL A 150 -7.58 -17.61 8.44
C VAL A 150 -6.57 -17.39 7.33
N LYS A 151 -7.04 -17.50 6.09
CA LYS A 151 -6.26 -17.28 4.87
C LYS A 151 -6.87 -16.17 4.05
N MET A 152 -6.03 -15.24 3.60
CA MET A 152 -6.38 -14.19 2.65
C MET A 152 -5.56 -14.38 1.38
N GLY A 153 -6.24 -14.32 0.23
CA GLY A 153 -5.59 -14.41 -1.07
C GLY A 153 -4.80 -13.15 -1.38
N ASP A 154 -3.70 -13.31 -2.09
CA ASP A 154 -2.93 -12.19 -2.64
C ASP A 154 -3.76 -11.45 -3.71
N SER A 155 -3.48 -10.17 -3.90
CA SER A 155 -4.15 -9.31 -4.88
C SER A 155 -3.14 -8.73 -5.87
N TYR A 156 -3.51 -8.75 -7.13
CA TYR A 156 -2.85 -8.00 -8.19
C TYR A 156 -3.87 -7.01 -8.76
N GLY A 157 -3.51 -5.75 -8.78
CA GLY A 157 -4.40 -4.69 -9.21
C GLY A 157 -3.65 -3.55 -9.89
N TYR A 158 -4.40 -2.60 -10.41
CA TYR A 158 -3.85 -1.36 -10.93
C TYR A 158 -3.72 -0.31 -9.83
N ALA A 159 -2.85 0.66 -10.07
CA ALA A 159 -2.67 1.84 -9.24
C ALA A 159 -2.69 3.08 -10.13
N VAL A 160 -3.34 4.13 -9.68
CA VAL A 160 -3.26 5.47 -10.29
C VAL A 160 -2.96 6.48 -9.20
N GLN A 161 -2.14 7.47 -9.51
CA GLN A 161 -1.80 8.52 -8.56
C GLN A 161 -1.76 9.90 -9.20
N ALA A 162 -1.97 10.91 -8.37
CA ALA A 162 -1.67 12.29 -8.64
C ALA A 162 -0.86 12.84 -7.47
N GLY A 163 0.15 13.65 -7.75
CA GLY A 163 0.97 14.24 -6.71
C GLY A 163 1.64 15.52 -7.17
N ILE A 164 2.37 16.11 -6.23
CA ILE A 164 3.11 17.35 -6.45
C ILE A 164 4.40 17.31 -5.66
N ASN A 165 5.48 17.78 -6.27
CA ASN A 165 6.73 18.09 -5.60
C ASN A 165 6.87 19.60 -5.47
N TYR A 166 7.30 20.06 -4.30
CA TYR A 166 7.63 21.46 -4.01
C TYR A 166 9.11 21.58 -3.70
N ALA A 167 9.88 22.16 -4.60
CA ALA A 167 11.32 22.30 -4.45
C ALA A 167 11.67 23.26 -3.30
N LEU A 168 12.44 22.77 -2.33
CA LEU A 168 13.03 23.58 -1.26
C LEU A 168 14.44 24.04 -1.64
N THR A 169 15.18 23.17 -2.31
CA THR A 169 16.50 23.41 -2.89
C THR A 169 16.57 22.72 -4.25
N LYS A 170 17.72 22.80 -4.93
CA LYS A 170 17.93 22.08 -6.20
C LYS A 170 17.78 20.54 -6.07
N ASP A 171 18.07 19.98 -4.89
CA ASP A 171 18.11 18.54 -4.66
C ASP A 171 17.04 18.05 -3.68
N VAL A 172 16.42 18.94 -2.88
CA VAL A 172 15.44 18.59 -1.84
C VAL A 172 14.09 19.19 -2.15
N ALA A 173 13.05 18.38 -2.08
CA ALA A 173 11.67 18.82 -2.23
C ALA A 173 10.77 18.21 -1.15
N LEU A 174 9.65 18.86 -0.87
CA LEU A 174 8.51 18.23 -0.22
C LEU A 174 7.66 17.55 -1.30
N PHE A 175 7.06 16.42 -0.97
CA PHE A 175 6.08 15.80 -1.84
C PHE A 175 4.76 15.55 -1.12
N ALA A 176 3.68 15.60 -1.88
CA ALA A 176 2.37 15.12 -1.47
C ALA A 176 1.72 14.36 -2.63
N SER A 177 1.01 13.28 -2.32
CA SER A 177 0.32 12.49 -3.34
C SER A 177 -0.96 11.86 -2.80
N ILE A 178 -1.87 11.59 -3.73
CA ILE A 178 -3.05 10.76 -3.54
C ILE A 178 -3.01 9.64 -4.57
N ALA A 179 -3.22 8.41 -4.13
CA ALA A 179 -3.27 7.25 -5.00
C ALA A 179 -4.54 6.43 -4.74
N LYS A 180 -5.08 5.84 -5.80
CA LYS A 180 -6.16 4.85 -5.74
C LYS A 180 -5.63 3.52 -6.20
N LEU A 181 -5.84 2.48 -5.39
CA LEU A 181 -5.42 1.11 -5.69
C LEU A 181 -6.64 0.21 -5.88
N ASP A 182 -6.55 -0.75 -6.80
CA ASP A 182 -7.51 -1.84 -6.91
C ASP A 182 -6.97 -3.05 -6.13
N VAL A 183 -7.56 -3.32 -4.97
CA VAL A 183 -7.13 -4.41 -4.07
C VAL A 183 -8.33 -5.26 -3.70
N LYS A 184 -8.30 -6.53 -4.14
CA LYS A 184 -9.37 -7.52 -3.90
C LYS A 184 -8.79 -8.77 -3.29
N SER A 185 -9.40 -9.30 -2.25
CA SER A 185 -8.95 -10.54 -1.62
C SER A 185 -10.12 -11.46 -1.31
N LYS A 186 -9.89 -12.76 -1.48
CA LYS A 186 -10.77 -13.80 -0.97
C LYS A 186 -10.27 -14.24 0.40
N LEU A 187 -11.14 -14.11 1.41
CA LEU A 187 -10.89 -14.57 2.76
C LEU A 187 -11.59 -15.91 2.97
N VAL A 188 -10.86 -16.85 3.53
CA VAL A 188 -11.38 -18.14 4.01
C VAL A 188 -10.94 -18.31 5.45
N ALA A 189 -11.88 -18.47 6.35
CA ALA A 189 -11.64 -18.66 7.76
C ALA A 189 -12.20 -20.04 8.19
N ALA A 190 -11.35 -20.88 8.75
CA ALA A 190 -11.73 -22.20 9.28
C ALA A 190 -11.72 -22.13 10.83
N GLY A 191 -12.86 -22.49 11.41
CA GLY A 191 -13.08 -22.58 12.85
C GLY A 191 -14.07 -23.67 13.14
N ALA A 192 -15.10 -23.40 13.93
CA ALA A 192 -16.24 -24.32 14.11
C ALA A 192 -16.98 -24.57 12.78
N THR A 193 -16.93 -23.60 11.86
CA THR A 193 -17.44 -23.67 10.50
C THR A 193 -16.45 -23.02 9.52
N VAL A 194 -16.65 -23.24 8.22
CA VAL A 194 -15.87 -22.55 7.17
C VAL A 194 -16.62 -21.31 6.74
N LEU A 195 -16.01 -20.15 6.96
CA LEU A 195 -16.51 -18.85 6.54
C LEU A 195 -15.79 -18.42 5.27
N THR A 196 -16.50 -17.84 4.32
CA THR A 196 -15.92 -17.31 3.10
C THR A 196 -16.50 -15.92 2.80
N THR A 197 -15.64 -14.99 2.43
CA THR A 197 -16.06 -13.68 1.91
C THR A 197 -15.08 -13.18 0.86
N LYS A 198 -15.56 -12.32 -0.05
CA LYS A 198 -14.71 -11.56 -0.96
C LYS A 198 -14.72 -10.10 -0.48
N ILE A 199 -13.55 -9.52 -0.33
CA ILE A 199 -13.38 -8.15 0.13
C ILE A 199 -12.78 -7.35 -1.02
N ASP A 200 -13.43 -6.25 -1.38
CA ASP A 200 -12.94 -5.22 -2.28
C ASP A 200 -12.55 -4.01 -1.42
N PHE A 201 -11.26 -3.80 -1.20
CA PHE A 201 -10.78 -2.80 -0.23
C PHE A 201 -10.83 -1.37 -0.76
N ARG A 202 -10.71 -1.14 -2.06
CA ARG A 202 -10.72 0.18 -2.72
C ARG A 202 -9.97 1.27 -1.95
N PRO A 203 -8.72 1.06 -1.54
CA PRO A 203 -8.02 2.02 -0.72
C PRO A 203 -7.72 3.30 -1.52
N ILE A 204 -7.91 4.44 -0.84
CA ILE A 204 -7.33 5.72 -1.22
C ILE A 204 -6.16 5.96 -0.27
N VAL A 205 -5.01 6.27 -0.83
CA VAL A 205 -3.74 6.41 -0.11
C VAL A 205 -3.28 7.84 -0.21
N TYR A 206 -3.15 8.51 0.91
CA TYR A 206 -2.62 9.87 1.02
C TYR A 206 -1.20 9.78 1.55
N SER A 207 -0.25 10.44 0.88
CA SER A 207 1.15 10.40 1.28
C SER A 207 1.75 11.79 1.27
N ALA A 208 2.64 12.06 2.22
CA ALA A 208 3.42 13.29 2.25
C ALA A 208 4.79 13.04 2.91
N GLY A 209 5.79 13.79 2.50
CA GLY A 209 7.14 13.64 3.03
C GLY A 209 8.17 14.48 2.31
N VAL A 210 9.41 13.99 2.34
CA VAL A 210 10.58 14.65 1.74
C VAL A 210 11.10 13.79 0.60
N ALA A 211 11.48 14.44 -0.49
CA ALA A 211 12.13 13.86 -1.65
C ALA A 211 13.56 14.40 -1.77
N TYR A 212 14.50 13.56 -2.14
CA TYR A 212 15.88 13.90 -2.45
C TYR A 212 16.22 13.39 -3.85
N GLN A 213 16.66 14.30 -4.71
CA GLN A 213 17.07 14.01 -6.10
C GLN A 213 18.59 14.03 -6.20
N PHE A 214 19.17 13.04 -6.89
CA PHE A 214 20.62 12.88 -7.06
C PHE A 214 20.97 12.20 -8.38
#